data_d0136db00267baf1dc4c297b3be83215
#
_entry.id   d0136db00267baf1dc4c297b3be83215
#
_cell.length_a   1.000
_cell.length_b   1.000
_cell.length_c   1.000
_cell.angle_alpha   90.00
_cell.angle_beta   90.00
_cell.angle_gamma   90.00
#
_symmetry.space_group_name_H-M   'P 1'
#
loop_
_entity.id
_entity.type
_entity.pdbx_description
1 polymer ?
#
loop_
_entity_poly.entity_id
_entity_poly.type
_entity_poly.pdbx_seq_one_letter_code
_entity_poly.pdbx_strand_id
1 'polypeptide(L)'
;MTWDPDRYGEVIEELPGYDELQDAVAAACRGQNVLELGTGTGETALRVLARNPGARWTGIDGSDAMLAHARERLPDADLRVQRLEDPLPEGSFDLIVSCLAVHHLDGEGKRDLFRRIAQVSDTFVLGDVVVPEHPEDAVIEIDWVEDLPSTVPEQLAWLREAGFEASAEYVRPDLAVFIARR
;
A
#
# COMPACT_ATOMS: atom_id res chain seq x y z
N MET A 1 6.47 12.68 -7.90
CA MET A 1 7.70 11.91 -8.21
C MET A 1 7.47 11.04 -9.44
N THR A 2 8.44 10.87 -10.32
CA THR A 2 8.36 9.92 -11.44
C THR A 2 9.41 8.85 -11.17
N TRP A 3 9.01 7.71 -10.61
CA TRP A 3 9.88 6.57 -10.42
C TRP A 3 10.31 5.99 -11.76
N ASP A 4 11.61 5.71 -11.89
CA ASP A 4 12.16 4.91 -12.98
C ASP A 4 11.99 3.42 -12.62
N PRO A 5 11.24 2.63 -13.42
CA PRO A 5 10.99 1.22 -13.12
C PRO A 5 12.25 0.37 -12.96
N ASP A 6 13.30 0.66 -13.75
CA ASP A 6 14.56 -0.10 -13.69
C ASP A 6 15.27 0.19 -12.36
N ARG A 7 15.34 1.46 -11.95
CA ARG A 7 15.90 1.85 -10.65
C ARG A 7 15.06 1.33 -9.48
N TYR A 8 13.74 1.30 -9.63
CA TYR A 8 12.85 0.75 -8.60
C TYR A 8 13.14 -0.73 -8.34
N GLY A 9 13.37 -1.53 -9.39
CA GLY A 9 13.76 -2.93 -9.25
C GLY A 9 15.03 -3.12 -8.43
N GLU A 10 16.06 -2.32 -8.66
CA GLU A 10 17.31 -2.35 -7.91
C GLU A 10 17.10 -2.00 -6.42
N VAL A 11 16.32 -0.95 -6.14
CA VAL A 11 16.03 -0.50 -4.76
C VAL A 11 15.24 -1.56 -3.99
N ILE A 12 14.28 -2.22 -4.62
CA ILE A 12 13.47 -3.26 -3.97
C ILE A 12 14.31 -4.50 -3.64
N GLU A 13 15.20 -4.93 -4.54
CA GLU A 13 16.07 -6.09 -4.30
C GLU A 13 16.98 -5.87 -3.07
N GLU A 14 17.30 -4.62 -2.76
CA GLU A 14 18.12 -4.24 -1.62
C GLU A 14 17.30 -3.91 -0.35
N LEU A 15 15.95 -3.79 -0.45
CA LEU A 15 15.11 -3.42 0.70
C LEU A 15 14.98 -4.58 1.70
N PRO A 16 15.56 -4.46 2.91
CA PRO A 16 15.49 -5.51 3.90
C PRO A 16 14.04 -5.81 4.32
N GLY A 17 13.61 -7.07 4.19
CA GLY A 17 12.26 -7.49 4.58
C GLY A 17 11.17 -7.25 3.53
N TYR A 18 11.55 -6.89 2.29
CA TYR A 18 10.58 -6.65 1.21
C TYR A 18 9.67 -7.84 0.96
N ASP A 19 10.25 -9.03 0.76
CA ASP A 19 9.47 -10.24 0.47
C ASP A 19 8.57 -10.64 1.64
N GLU A 20 9.07 -10.52 2.88
CA GLU A 20 8.30 -10.80 4.09
C GLU A 20 7.10 -9.83 4.21
N LEU A 21 7.30 -8.54 3.92
CA LEU A 21 6.23 -7.55 3.93
C LEU A 21 5.16 -7.88 2.88
N GLN A 22 5.58 -8.13 1.64
CA GLN A 22 4.69 -8.48 0.52
C GLN A 22 3.88 -9.75 0.83
N ASP A 23 4.53 -10.78 1.38
CA ASP A 23 3.86 -12.03 1.74
C ASP A 23 2.88 -11.86 2.90
N ALA A 24 3.22 -11.03 3.90
CA ALA A 24 2.33 -10.71 5.01
C ALA A 24 1.10 -9.91 4.53
N VAL A 25 1.29 -8.91 3.66
CA VAL A 25 0.19 -8.17 3.01
C VAL A 25 -0.71 -9.13 2.23
N ALA A 26 -0.15 -9.96 1.37
CA ALA A 26 -0.91 -10.91 0.57
C ALA A 26 -1.65 -11.94 1.43
N ALA A 27 -1.06 -12.35 2.57
CA ALA A 27 -1.70 -13.25 3.51
C ALA A 27 -2.91 -12.62 4.24
N ALA A 28 -2.90 -11.30 4.46
CA ALA A 28 -3.99 -10.56 5.08
C ALA A 28 -5.15 -10.24 4.11
N CYS A 29 -4.88 -10.23 2.79
CA CYS A 29 -5.85 -9.83 1.77
C CYS A 29 -6.88 -10.92 1.46
N ARG A 30 -8.16 -10.57 1.52
CA ARG A 30 -9.31 -11.40 1.09
C ARG A 30 -10.35 -10.50 0.44
N GLY A 31 -10.67 -10.76 -0.84
CA GLY A 31 -11.67 -9.99 -1.58
C GLY A 31 -11.76 -10.44 -3.03
N GLN A 32 -12.88 -10.18 -3.68
CA GLN A 32 -13.13 -10.50 -5.09
C GLN A 32 -13.21 -9.24 -5.98
N ASN A 33 -13.36 -8.07 -5.38
CA ASN A 33 -13.31 -6.76 -6.05
C ASN A 33 -12.33 -5.88 -5.31
N VAL A 34 -11.10 -5.80 -5.81
CA VAL A 34 -9.97 -5.22 -5.10
C VAL A 34 -9.51 -3.92 -5.76
N LEU A 35 -9.25 -2.89 -4.95
CA LEU A 35 -8.55 -1.69 -5.34
C LEU A 35 -7.16 -1.67 -4.71
N GLU A 36 -6.12 -1.54 -5.53
CA GLU A 36 -4.77 -1.32 -5.07
C GLU A 36 -4.34 0.15 -5.24
N LEU A 37 -3.76 0.69 -4.20
CA LEU A 37 -3.24 2.05 -4.13
C LEU A 37 -1.71 2.03 -4.20
N GLY A 38 -1.13 2.65 -5.24
CA GLY A 38 0.31 2.57 -5.50
C GLY A 38 0.70 1.20 -6.08
N THR A 39 0.09 0.83 -7.22
CA THR A 39 0.31 -0.49 -7.85
C THR A 39 1.76 -0.72 -8.28
N GLY A 40 2.48 0.34 -8.61
CA GLY A 40 3.85 0.23 -9.08
C GLY A 40 3.97 -0.70 -10.28
N THR A 41 4.86 -1.69 -10.19
CA THR A 41 5.06 -2.72 -11.21
C THR A 41 4.13 -3.94 -11.06
N GLY A 42 3.20 -3.92 -10.08
CA GLY A 42 2.18 -4.96 -9.89
C GLY A 42 2.61 -6.13 -9.00
N GLU A 43 3.63 -6.00 -8.19
CA GLU A 43 4.14 -7.11 -7.36
C GLU A 43 3.13 -7.55 -6.30
N THR A 44 2.56 -6.61 -5.56
CA THR A 44 1.52 -6.90 -4.56
C THR A 44 0.30 -7.54 -5.20
N ALA A 45 -0.14 -6.99 -6.35
CA ALA A 45 -1.26 -7.54 -7.11
C ALA A 45 -1.06 -9.02 -7.45
N LEU A 46 0.10 -9.39 -7.98
CA LEU A 46 0.39 -10.78 -8.35
C LEU A 46 0.31 -11.72 -7.15
N ARG A 47 0.90 -11.32 -6.02
CA ARG A 47 0.89 -12.14 -4.79
C ARG A 47 -0.52 -12.30 -4.21
N VAL A 48 -1.32 -11.22 -4.23
CA VAL A 48 -2.70 -11.25 -3.76
C VAL A 48 -3.59 -12.07 -4.68
N LEU A 49 -3.48 -11.89 -6.01
CA LEU A 49 -4.24 -12.65 -7.01
C LEU A 49 -3.94 -14.15 -6.96
N ALA A 50 -2.69 -14.54 -6.70
CA ALA A 50 -2.33 -15.94 -6.50
C ALA A 50 -3.08 -16.59 -5.34
N ARG A 51 -3.49 -15.81 -4.32
CA ARG A 51 -4.25 -16.24 -3.15
C ARG A 51 -5.77 -16.04 -3.29
N ASN A 52 -6.20 -15.19 -4.24
CA ASN A 52 -7.59 -14.84 -4.51
C ASN A 52 -7.90 -15.03 -6.01
N PRO A 53 -7.88 -16.27 -6.53
CA PRO A 53 -8.05 -16.52 -7.95
C PRO A 53 -9.42 -16.04 -8.44
N GLY A 54 -9.43 -15.32 -9.57
CA GLY A 54 -10.63 -14.74 -10.16
C GLY A 54 -11.08 -13.40 -9.56
N ALA A 55 -10.33 -12.83 -8.62
CA ALA A 55 -10.60 -11.47 -8.16
C ALA A 55 -10.44 -10.45 -9.28
N ARG A 56 -11.35 -9.48 -9.34
CA ARG A 56 -11.23 -8.31 -10.22
C ARG A 56 -10.29 -7.31 -9.56
N TRP A 57 -9.35 -6.82 -10.34
CA TRP A 57 -8.32 -5.92 -9.87
C TRP A 57 -8.41 -4.56 -10.53
N THR A 58 -8.52 -3.52 -9.72
CA THR A 58 -8.31 -2.14 -10.13
C THR A 58 -7.05 -1.64 -9.42
N GLY A 59 -6.12 -1.07 -10.17
CA GLY A 59 -4.88 -0.53 -9.61
C GLY A 59 -4.70 0.94 -10.00
N ILE A 60 -4.27 1.76 -9.06
CA ILE A 60 -3.89 3.15 -9.33
C ILE A 60 -2.43 3.39 -8.97
N ASP A 61 -1.76 4.22 -9.78
CA ASP A 61 -0.40 4.68 -9.53
C ASP A 61 -0.18 6.05 -10.20
N GLY A 62 0.61 6.92 -9.59
CA GLY A 62 0.95 8.22 -10.17
C GLY A 62 1.90 8.16 -11.36
N SER A 63 2.57 7.04 -11.57
CA SER A 63 3.58 6.82 -12.62
C SER A 63 3.05 5.95 -13.75
N ASP A 64 2.86 6.53 -14.95
CA ASP A 64 2.50 5.74 -16.13
C ASP A 64 3.62 4.77 -16.54
N ALA A 65 4.88 5.11 -16.28
CA ALA A 65 6.02 4.22 -16.54
C ALA A 65 5.94 2.95 -15.67
N MET A 66 5.63 3.07 -14.39
CA MET A 66 5.43 1.92 -13.50
C MET A 66 4.24 1.07 -13.97
N LEU A 67 3.12 1.71 -14.31
CA LEU A 67 1.94 1.01 -14.80
C LEU A 67 2.16 0.34 -16.16
N ALA A 68 3.09 0.80 -16.99
CA ALA A 68 3.43 0.11 -18.23
C ALA A 68 3.94 -1.31 -17.95
N HIS A 69 4.83 -1.46 -16.95
CA HIS A 69 5.30 -2.78 -16.49
C HIS A 69 4.16 -3.61 -15.86
N ALA A 70 3.32 -2.97 -15.04
CA ALA A 70 2.19 -3.65 -14.43
C ALA A 70 1.20 -4.20 -15.49
N ARG A 71 0.94 -3.47 -16.58
CA ARG A 71 0.03 -3.91 -17.66
C ARG A 71 0.53 -5.19 -18.37
N GLU A 72 1.83 -5.36 -18.48
CA GLU A 72 2.40 -6.60 -19.05
C GLU A 72 2.19 -7.81 -18.13
N ARG A 73 2.23 -7.59 -16.83
CA ARG A 73 2.11 -8.63 -15.78
C ARG A 73 0.66 -8.93 -15.38
N LEU A 74 -0.23 -7.95 -15.52
CA LEU A 74 -1.62 -7.95 -15.10
C LEU A 74 -2.56 -7.58 -16.26
N PRO A 75 -2.62 -8.38 -17.34
CA PRO A 75 -3.34 -8.01 -18.56
C PRO A 75 -4.86 -7.84 -18.37
N ASP A 76 -5.43 -8.45 -17.34
CA ASP A 76 -6.87 -8.40 -17.04
C ASP A 76 -7.22 -7.32 -15.99
N ALA A 77 -6.25 -6.58 -15.45
CA ALA A 77 -6.47 -5.54 -14.46
C ALA A 77 -6.85 -4.18 -15.09
N ASP A 78 -7.70 -3.43 -14.41
CA ASP A 78 -8.00 -2.04 -14.74
C ASP A 78 -6.96 -1.12 -14.08
N LEU A 79 -5.95 -0.71 -14.84
CA LEU A 79 -4.82 0.09 -14.34
C LEU A 79 -4.91 1.54 -14.79
N ARG A 80 -4.96 2.48 -13.82
CA ARG A 80 -5.22 3.90 -14.05
C ARG A 80 -4.08 4.76 -13.52
N VAL A 81 -3.63 5.74 -14.31
CA VAL A 81 -2.70 6.77 -13.85
C VAL A 81 -3.49 7.72 -12.94
N GLN A 82 -3.24 7.66 -11.66
CA GLN A 82 -3.97 8.42 -10.64
C GLN A 82 -3.13 8.50 -9.36
N ARG A 83 -3.09 9.69 -8.74
CA ARG A 83 -2.35 9.90 -7.49
C ARG A 83 -3.18 9.49 -6.28
N LEU A 84 -2.51 9.26 -5.15
CA LEU A 84 -3.18 8.93 -3.89
C LEU A 84 -4.01 10.10 -3.34
N GLU A 85 -3.66 11.33 -3.70
CA GLU A 85 -4.38 12.55 -3.31
C GLU A 85 -5.66 12.78 -4.11
N ASP A 86 -5.79 12.16 -5.29
CA ASP A 86 -6.97 12.29 -6.13
C ASP A 86 -8.18 11.54 -5.53
N PRO A 87 -9.43 11.91 -5.90
CA PRO A 87 -10.62 11.13 -5.52
C PRO A 87 -10.46 9.66 -5.93
N LEU A 88 -10.77 8.72 -5.03
CA LEU A 88 -10.67 7.29 -5.35
C LEU A 88 -11.60 6.89 -6.50
N PRO A 89 -11.29 5.81 -7.25
CA PRO A 89 -12.17 5.28 -8.28
C PRO A 89 -13.58 5.03 -7.75
N GLU A 90 -14.59 5.37 -8.57
CA GLU A 90 -16.00 5.17 -8.21
C GLU A 90 -16.33 3.68 -8.05
N GLY A 91 -17.19 3.36 -7.10
CA GLY A 91 -17.68 2.02 -6.81
C GLY A 91 -17.49 1.63 -5.35
N SER A 92 -17.73 0.36 -5.06
CA SER A 92 -17.45 -0.26 -3.78
C SER A 92 -16.47 -1.41 -3.99
N PHE A 93 -15.53 -1.56 -3.07
CA PHE A 93 -14.53 -2.60 -3.11
C PHE A 93 -14.65 -3.49 -1.87
N ASP A 94 -14.45 -4.80 -2.06
CA ASP A 94 -14.42 -5.74 -0.93
C ASP A 94 -13.15 -5.58 -0.10
N LEU A 95 -12.10 -5.09 -0.76
CA LEU A 95 -10.79 -4.88 -0.19
C LEU A 95 -10.11 -3.70 -0.87
N ILE A 96 -9.50 -2.85 -0.08
CA ILE A 96 -8.45 -1.93 -0.56
C ILE A 96 -7.12 -2.41 0.00
N VAL A 97 -6.08 -2.39 -0.81
CA VAL A 97 -4.72 -2.76 -0.43
C VAL A 97 -3.71 -1.71 -0.89
N SER A 98 -2.68 -1.49 -0.10
CA SER A 98 -1.51 -0.70 -0.49
C SER A 98 -0.25 -1.32 0.11
N CYS A 99 0.84 -1.29 -0.63
CA CYS A 99 2.13 -1.73 -0.13
C CYS A 99 3.22 -0.77 -0.60
N LEU A 100 3.98 -0.20 0.34
CA LEU A 100 5.10 0.72 0.09
C LEU A 100 4.73 1.93 -0.78
N ALA A 101 3.58 2.58 -0.50
CA ALA A 101 3.15 3.75 -1.24
C ALA A 101 2.61 4.88 -0.35
N VAL A 102 1.96 4.55 0.77
CA VAL A 102 1.29 5.54 1.61
C VAL A 102 2.29 6.39 2.41
N HIS A 103 3.51 5.91 2.64
CA HIS A 103 4.56 6.68 3.30
C HIS A 103 4.97 7.95 2.54
N HIS A 104 4.67 8.07 1.26
CA HIS A 104 4.91 9.32 0.50
C HIS A 104 3.92 10.44 0.86
N LEU A 105 2.83 10.15 1.55
CA LEU A 105 1.90 11.16 2.05
C LEU A 105 2.33 11.64 3.44
N ASP A 106 2.14 12.94 3.70
CA ASP A 106 2.24 13.46 5.07
C ASP A 106 1.06 13.00 5.96
N GLY A 107 1.10 13.35 7.24
CA GLY A 107 0.08 12.90 8.18
C GLY A 107 -1.34 13.42 7.87
N GLU A 108 -1.48 14.58 7.22
CA GLU A 108 -2.79 15.11 6.78
C GLU A 108 -3.30 14.34 5.56
N GLY A 109 -2.43 14.09 4.59
CA GLY A 109 -2.73 13.28 3.40
C GLY A 109 -3.12 11.84 3.75
N LYS A 110 -2.43 11.20 4.71
CA LYS A 110 -2.80 9.87 5.21
C LYS A 110 -4.19 9.86 5.86
N ARG A 111 -4.47 10.83 6.73
CA ARG A 111 -5.80 10.95 7.37
C ARG A 111 -6.92 11.14 6.35
N ASP A 112 -6.68 11.98 5.34
CA ASP A 112 -7.64 12.19 4.28
C ASP A 112 -7.84 10.92 3.44
N LEU A 113 -6.77 10.27 3.04
CA LEU A 113 -6.83 9.01 2.31
C LEU A 113 -7.63 7.96 3.09
N PHE A 114 -7.36 7.75 4.38
CA PHE A 114 -8.07 6.77 5.20
C PHE A 114 -9.58 7.07 5.32
N ARG A 115 -9.97 8.36 5.42
CA ARG A 115 -11.38 8.74 5.38
C ARG A 115 -12.04 8.43 4.03
N ARG A 116 -11.33 8.65 2.90
CA ARG A 116 -11.84 8.33 1.56
C ARG A 116 -11.95 6.81 1.35
N ILE A 117 -10.99 6.04 1.83
CA ILE A 117 -11.03 4.57 1.83
C ILE A 117 -12.29 4.07 2.56
N ALA A 118 -12.58 4.61 3.75
CA ALA A 118 -13.74 4.24 4.56
C ALA A 118 -15.10 4.52 3.89
N GLN A 119 -15.15 5.32 2.85
CA GLN A 119 -16.39 5.59 2.08
C GLN A 119 -16.68 4.52 1.02
N VAL A 120 -15.67 3.76 0.59
CA VAL A 120 -15.77 2.85 -0.56
C VAL A 120 -15.40 1.40 -0.24
N SER A 121 -14.85 1.13 0.95
CA SER A 121 -14.55 -0.23 1.42
C SER A 121 -14.66 -0.35 2.94
N ASP A 122 -15.04 -1.54 3.39
CA ASP A 122 -15.04 -1.93 4.81
C ASP A 122 -13.74 -2.66 5.22
N THR A 123 -12.84 -2.91 4.26
CA THR A 123 -11.57 -3.61 4.54
C THR A 123 -10.41 -2.88 3.86
N PHE A 124 -9.40 -2.55 4.65
CA PHE A 124 -8.15 -1.99 4.16
C PHE A 124 -6.95 -2.72 4.75
N VAL A 125 -6.01 -3.09 3.90
CA VAL A 125 -4.72 -3.69 4.28
C VAL A 125 -3.61 -2.79 3.76
N LEU A 126 -2.73 -2.37 4.66
CA LEU A 126 -1.58 -1.51 4.35
C LEU A 126 -0.30 -2.18 4.84
N GLY A 127 0.63 -2.47 3.95
CA GLY A 127 2.01 -2.78 4.29
C GLY A 127 2.90 -1.56 4.02
N ASP A 128 3.63 -1.09 5.02
CA ASP A 128 4.41 0.14 4.79
C ASP A 128 5.61 0.27 5.72
N VAL A 129 6.50 1.19 5.32
CA VAL A 129 7.58 1.67 6.17
C VAL A 129 7.00 2.48 7.31
N VAL A 130 7.48 2.23 8.52
CA VAL A 130 7.08 2.95 9.72
C VAL A 130 8.28 3.49 10.47
N VAL A 131 8.07 4.57 11.22
CA VAL A 131 9.08 5.05 12.17
C VAL A 131 9.14 4.06 13.32
N PRO A 132 10.28 3.40 13.58
CA PRO A 132 10.41 2.43 14.67
C PRO A 132 10.34 3.13 16.05
N GLU A 133 9.97 2.38 17.08
CA GLU A 133 9.90 2.89 18.46
C GLU A 133 11.28 3.35 18.95
N HIS A 134 12.32 2.64 18.56
CA HIS A 134 13.71 2.96 18.87
C HIS A 134 14.47 3.30 17.59
N PRO A 135 15.04 4.50 17.46
CA PRO A 135 15.74 4.93 16.24
C PRO A 135 16.88 4.00 15.80
N GLU A 136 17.54 3.31 16.76
CA GLU A 136 18.59 2.33 16.48
C GLU A 136 18.11 1.07 15.77
N ASP A 137 16.81 0.80 15.79
CA ASP A 137 16.20 -0.34 15.11
C ASP A 137 15.84 -0.04 13.65
N ALA A 138 16.03 1.19 13.18
CA ALA A 138 15.84 1.57 11.79
C ALA A 138 16.93 0.94 10.92
N VAL A 139 16.52 0.14 9.95
CA VAL A 139 17.40 -0.51 8.97
C VAL A 139 17.17 0.04 7.57
N ILE A 140 15.93 0.48 7.29
CA ILE A 140 15.56 1.08 6.02
C ILE A 140 16.03 2.53 6.02
N GLU A 141 16.81 2.88 5.01
CA GLU A 141 17.24 4.26 4.80
C GLU A 141 16.06 5.09 4.26
N ILE A 142 15.69 6.15 4.96
CA ILE A 142 14.57 7.03 4.64
C ILE A 142 15.08 8.29 3.95
N ASP A 143 14.61 8.58 2.75
CA ASP A 143 14.72 9.90 2.15
C ASP A 143 13.62 10.83 2.68
N TRP A 144 13.90 11.54 3.77
CA TRP A 144 12.96 12.44 4.43
C TRP A 144 12.44 13.62 3.57
N VAL A 145 12.86 13.73 2.31
CA VAL A 145 12.32 14.67 1.35
C VAL A 145 11.14 14.08 0.60
N GLU A 146 11.23 12.79 0.30
CA GLU A 146 10.25 12.06 -0.51
C GLU A 146 9.41 11.08 0.32
N ASP A 147 9.97 10.60 1.43
CA ASP A 147 9.36 9.63 2.32
C ASP A 147 8.99 10.28 3.65
N LEU A 148 7.73 10.18 4.00
CA LEU A 148 7.15 10.76 5.21
C LEU A 148 6.51 9.65 6.07
N PRO A 149 7.27 8.60 6.49
CA PRO A 149 6.72 7.53 7.27
C PRO A 149 6.16 8.06 8.60
N SER A 150 5.21 7.35 9.15
CA SER A 150 4.59 7.69 10.43
C SER A 150 4.75 6.51 11.38
N THR A 151 4.63 6.77 12.67
CA THR A 151 4.67 5.72 13.69
C THR A 151 3.44 4.81 13.59
N VAL A 152 3.55 3.58 14.06
CA VAL A 152 2.40 2.65 14.13
C VAL A 152 1.25 3.23 14.98
N PRO A 153 1.49 3.82 16.17
CA PRO A 153 0.41 4.43 16.96
C PRO A 153 -0.34 5.55 16.22
N GLU A 154 0.37 6.42 15.46
CA GLU A 154 -0.26 7.49 14.69
C GLU A 154 -1.17 6.91 13.60
N GLN A 155 -0.68 5.96 12.80
CA GLN A 155 -1.46 5.36 11.71
C GLN A 155 -2.68 4.60 12.26
N LEU A 156 -2.55 3.86 13.36
CA LEU A 156 -3.68 3.21 14.03
C LEU A 156 -4.71 4.22 14.54
N ALA A 157 -4.27 5.36 15.09
CA ALA A 157 -5.18 6.42 15.52
C ALA A 157 -5.97 6.99 14.33
N TRP A 158 -5.31 7.29 13.22
CA TRP A 158 -5.97 7.83 12.01
C TRP A 158 -6.92 6.84 11.34
N LEU A 159 -6.60 5.54 11.34
CA LEU A 159 -7.52 4.50 10.85
C LEU A 159 -8.77 4.41 11.73
N ARG A 160 -8.62 4.51 13.06
CA ARG A 160 -9.75 4.53 13.99
C ARG A 160 -10.59 5.80 13.86
N GLU A 161 -9.97 6.96 13.65
CA GLU A 161 -10.66 8.23 13.35
C GLU A 161 -11.48 8.12 12.04
N ALA A 162 -11.02 7.34 11.08
CA ALA A 162 -11.76 7.07 9.84
C ALA A 162 -12.90 6.05 10.02
N GLY A 163 -13.04 5.43 11.20
CA GLY A 163 -14.13 4.52 11.55
C GLY A 163 -13.80 3.03 11.42
N PHE A 164 -12.51 2.67 11.31
CA PHE A 164 -12.07 1.28 11.31
C PHE A 164 -11.73 0.75 12.71
N GLU A 165 -11.96 -0.54 12.92
CA GLU A 165 -11.22 -1.31 13.91
C GLU A 165 -9.89 -1.71 13.26
N ALA A 166 -8.76 -1.28 13.85
CA ALA A 166 -7.46 -1.45 13.23
C ALA A 166 -6.45 -2.07 14.20
N SER A 167 -5.66 -2.99 13.67
CA SER A 167 -4.50 -3.61 14.31
C SER A 167 -3.28 -3.49 13.40
N ALA A 168 -2.09 -3.66 13.97
CA ALA A 168 -0.84 -3.72 13.21
C ALA A 168 -0.02 -4.92 13.69
N GLU A 169 0.69 -5.54 12.75
CA GLU A 169 1.69 -6.58 12.97
C GLU A 169 3.02 -6.08 12.41
N TYR A 170 4.07 -6.12 13.23
CA TYR A 170 5.41 -5.80 12.76
C TYR A 170 5.99 -6.98 11.97
N VAL A 171 6.46 -6.71 10.76
CA VAL A 171 7.31 -7.62 9.98
C VAL A 171 8.76 -7.45 10.43
N ARG A 172 9.14 -6.18 10.64
CA ARG A 172 10.41 -5.71 11.21
C ARG A 172 10.11 -4.48 12.07
N PRO A 173 11.05 -3.97 12.89
CA PRO A 173 10.81 -2.75 13.67
C PRO A 173 10.40 -1.53 12.83
N ASP A 174 10.88 -1.45 11.58
CA ASP A 174 10.64 -0.38 10.61
C ASP A 174 9.69 -0.76 9.46
N LEU A 175 9.08 -1.96 9.50
CA LEU A 175 8.06 -2.44 8.55
C LEU A 175 6.86 -3.02 9.28
N ALA A 176 5.65 -2.59 8.93
CA ALA A 176 4.43 -3.08 9.55
C ALA A 176 3.30 -3.33 8.52
N VAL A 177 2.43 -4.28 8.84
CA VAL A 177 1.16 -4.51 8.14
C VAL A 177 0.02 -4.06 9.05
N PHE A 178 -0.80 -3.15 8.54
CA PHE A 178 -2.02 -2.70 9.19
C PHE A 178 -3.22 -3.42 8.57
N ILE A 179 -4.11 -3.93 9.42
CA ILE A 179 -5.36 -4.55 9.01
C ILE A 179 -6.49 -3.75 9.65
N ALA A 180 -7.31 -3.12 8.80
CA ALA A 180 -8.41 -2.27 9.21
C ALA A 180 -9.73 -2.80 8.66
N ARG A 181 -10.76 -2.91 9.53
CA ARG A 181 -12.07 -3.47 9.18
C ARG A 181 -13.19 -2.67 9.85
N ARG A 182 -14.34 -2.62 9.21
CA ARG A 182 -15.59 -2.05 9.77
C ARG A 182 -16.67 -3.10 9.81
#